data_fe842a226901282a9f57f07fd3f3e4b5
#
_entry.id   fe842a226901282a9f57f07fd3f3e4b5
#
_cell.length_a   1.000
_cell.length_b   1.000
_cell.length_c   1.000
_cell.angle_alpha   90.00
_cell.angle_beta   90.00
_cell.angle_gamma   90.00
#
_symmetry.space_group_name_H-M   'P 1'
#
loop_
_entity.id
_entity.type
_entity.pdbx_description
1 polymer ?
#
loop_
_entity_poly.entity_id
_entity_poly.type
_entity_poly.pdbx_seq_one_letter_code
_entity_poly.pdbx_strand_id
1 'polypeptide(L)'
;MDQKKIGGFIAARRKDNGLTQSQLAEMLGITDKAVSKWETGKSMPDLSLFCPLCDLLHITLNELLAGEFIPDENLKEKSNQLLLEVVTSLLGEDRWENQTDSSASSVLKIKNIRKVYETESTVTEAVKDVSFEITKGRFVGIMGASGSGKTTLLNMIATIDKATGGQIEIDGHDIAGLSENDLASFRREHLGFVFQEYNLLDTLTVYENIALALTIKQIPKETVKQTVIDLAGKLGISEILNKFPYEISGGQRQR
;
A
#
# COMPACT_ATOMS: atom_id res chain seq x y z
N MET A 1 13.16 -13.87 -4.75
CA MET A 1 14.00 -13.10 -3.78
C MET A 1 15.12 -13.97 -3.23
N ASP A 2 16.35 -13.55 -3.37
CA ASP A 2 17.51 -14.27 -2.81
C ASP A 2 17.82 -13.76 -1.38
N GLN A 3 17.32 -14.48 -0.37
CA GLN A 3 17.50 -14.13 1.05
C GLN A 3 18.97 -14.09 1.47
N LYS A 4 19.84 -14.92 0.87
CA LYS A 4 21.27 -14.91 1.19
C LYS A 4 21.96 -13.67 0.65
N LYS A 5 21.62 -13.24 -0.55
CA LYS A 5 22.13 -12.01 -1.17
C LYS A 5 21.72 -10.79 -0.36
N ILE A 6 20.43 -10.69 -0.01
CA ILE A 6 19.89 -9.62 0.84
C ILE A 6 20.56 -9.60 2.20
N GLY A 7 20.68 -10.75 2.86
CA GLY A 7 21.33 -10.85 4.16
C GLY A 7 22.80 -10.45 4.13
N GLY A 8 23.53 -10.86 3.10
CA GLY A 8 24.92 -10.44 2.87
C GLY A 8 25.04 -8.93 2.68
N PHE A 9 24.11 -8.32 1.96
CA PHE A 9 24.06 -6.87 1.74
C PHE A 9 23.77 -6.11 3.03
N ILE A 10 22.80 -6.56 3.84
CA ILE A 10 22.53 -5.99 5.17
C ILE A 10 23.81 -6.04 6.04
N ALA A 11 24.52 -7.19 6.06
CA ALA A 11 25.75 -7.35 6.84
C ALA A 11 26.86 -6.41 6.37
N ALA A 12 27.01 -6.23 5.06
CA ALA A 12 28.00 -5.30 4.47
C ALA A 12 27.68 -3.86 4.87
N ARG A 13 26.44 -3.42 4.64
CA ARG A 13 26.01 -2.05 4.94
C ARG A 13 26.08 -1.71 6.43
N ARG A 14 25.71 -2.66 7.31
CA ARG A 14 25.87 -2.50 8.76
C ARG A 14 27.34 -2.27 9.13
N LYS A 15 28.27 -3.05 8.58
CA LYS A 15 29.71 -2.92 8.84
C LYS A 15 30.27 -1.60 8.31
N ASP A 16 29.84 -1.17 7.11
CA ASP A 16 30.25 0.10 6.51
C ASP A 16 29.81 1.30 7.37
N ASN A 17 28.67 1.18 8.05
CA ASN A 17 28.19 2.17 9.03
C ASN A 17 28.82 2.00 10.43
N GLY A 18 29.78 1.10 10.61
CA GLY A 18 30.49 0.89 11.86
C GLY A 18 29.65 0.25 12.98
N LEU A 19 28.50 -0.35 12.65
CA LEU A 19 27.58 -0.91 13.63
C LEU A 19 27.88 -2.39 13.90
N THR A 20 27.73 -2.81 15.16
CA THR A 20 27.65 -4.24 15.53
C THR A 20 26.24 -4.76 15.33
N GLN A 21 26.05 -6.10 15.28
CA GLN A 21 24.71 -6.71 15.21
C GLN A 21 23.82 -6.29 16.40
N SER A 22 24.42 -6.21 17.60
CA SER A 22 23.70 -5.79 18.81
C SER A 22 23.25 -4.32 18.75
N GLN A 23 24.10 -3.43 18.24
CA GLN A 23 23.74 -2.01 18.08
C GLN A 23 22.62 -1.82 17.05
N LEU A 24 22.71 -2.49 15.90
CA LEU A 24 21.62 -2.45 14.92
C LEU A 24 20.31 -3.00 15.49
N ALA A 25 20.40 -4.09 16.25
CA ALA A 25 19.24 -4.70 16.91
C ALA A 25 18.60 -3.75 17.94
N GLU A 26 19.41 -3.09 18.77
CA GLU A 26 18.94 -2.10 19.76
C GLU A 26 18.23 -0.93 19.08
N MET A 27 18.80 -0.37 18.02
CA MET A 27 18.22 0.75 17.26
C MET A 27 16.88 0.38 16.60
N LEU A 28 16.69 -0.90 16.25
CA LEU A 28 15.46 -1.42 15.65
C LEU A 28 14.45 -1.98 16.67
N GLY A 29 14.80 -2.02 17.97
CA GLY A 29 13.97 -2.58 19.02
C GLY A 29 13.77 -4.11 18.93
N ILE A 30 14.78 -4.85 18.42
CA ILE A 30 14.75 -6.30 18.20
C ILE A 30 15.94 -6.99 18.86
N THR A 31 16.08 -8.29 18.68
CA THR A 31 17.21 -9.05 19.22
C THR A 31 18.36 -9.18 18.21
N ASP A 32 19.60 -9.26 18.71
CA ASP A 32 20.80 -9.53 17.93
C ASP A 32 20.71 -10.85 17.14
N LYS A 33 20.02 -11.86 17.71
CA LYS A 33 19.73 -13.13 17.05
C LYS A 33 18.86 -12.96 15.80
N ALA A 34 17.94 -11.99 15.79
CA ALA A 34 17.13 -11.68 14.61
C ALA A 34 18.01 -11.11 13.50
N VAL A 35 18.84 -10.11 13.80
CA VAL A 35 19.81 -9.53 12.85
C VAL A 35 20.74 -10.61 12.29
N SER A 36 21.29 -11.48 13.14
CA SER A 36 22.14 -12.60 12.73
C SER A 36 21.43 -13.58 11.76
N LYS A 37 20.14 -13.85 11.98
CA LYS A 37 19.35 -14.69 11.05
C LYS A 37 19.16 -14.01 9.70
N TRP A 38 18.93 -12.70 9.68
CA TRP A 38 18.82 -11.94 8.42
C TRP A 38 20.13 -11.97 7.64
N GLU A 39 21.25 -11.64 8.30
CA GLU A 39 22.57 -11.60 7.67
C GLU A 39 23.04 -12.94 7.13
N THR A 40 22.57 -14.04 7.73
CA THR A 40 22.86 -15.41 7.26
C THR A 40 21.84 -15.94 6.26
N GLY A 41 20.83 -15.15 5.89
CA GLY A 41 19.78 -15.53 4.95
C GLY A 41 18.85 -16.63 5.47
N LYS A 42 18.74 -16.79 6.80
CA LYS A 42 17.83 -17.77 7.43
C LYS A 42 16.41 -17.22 7.61
N SER A 43 16.25 -15.92 7.63
CA SER A 43 14.96 -15.23 7.66
C SER A 43 15.10 -13.83 7.06
N MET A 44 13.98 -13.24 6.65
CA MET A 44 13.90 -11.84 6.25
C MET A 44 13.50 -10.98 7.45
N PRO A 45 13.85 -9.67 7.44
CA PRO A 45 13.22 -8.70 8.33
C PRO A 45 11.70 -8.67 8.12
N ASP A 46 10.96 -8.31 9.16
CA ASP A 46 9.53 -7.99 9.02
C ASP A 46 9.35 -6.74 8.16
N LEU A 47 8.24 -6.67 7.40
CA LEU A 47 7.94 -5.53 6.52
C LEU A 47 7.91 -4.20 7.26
N SER A 48 7.47 -4.20 8.52
CA SER A 48 7.47 -3.01 9.38
C SER A 48 8.86 -2.44 9.67
N LEU A 49 9.90 -3.28 9.56
CA LEU A 49 11.28 -2.90 9.81
C LEU A 49 12.04 -2.47 8.55
N PHE A 50 11.44 -2.60 7.36
CA PHE A 50 12.13 -2.27 6.10
C PHE A 50 12.52 -0.79 6.02
N CYS A 51 11.60 0.14 6.30
CA CYS A 51 11.91 1.56 6.28
C CYS A 51 12.91 1.95 7.37
N PRO A 52 12.72 1.60 8.66
CA PRO A 52 13.72 1.88 9.70
C PRO A 52 15.11 1.30 9.38
N LEU A 53 15.15 0.08 8.81
CA LEU A 53 16.41 -0.55 8.42
C LEU A 53 17.10 0.20 7.27
N CYS A 54 16.33 0.62 6.25
CA CYS A 54 16.84 1.42 5.14
C CYS A 54 17.42 2.75 5.62
N ASP A 55 16.72 3.44 6.51
CA ASP A 55 17.15 4.71 7.07
C ASP A 55 18.48 4.57 7.85
N LEU A 56 18.58 3.54 8.70
CA LEU A 56 19.77 3.27 9.51
C LEU A 56 20.98 2.83 8.68
N LEU A 57 20.75 2.12 7.59
CA LEU A 57 21.82 1.62 6.71
C LEU A 57 22.13 2.56 5.55
N HIS A 58 21.41 3.68 5.42
CA HIS A 58 21.52 4.64 4.33
C HIS A 58 21.41 3.99 2.95
N ILE A 59 20.36 3.18 2.77
CA ILE A 59 20.05 2.49 1.52
C ILE A 59 18.57 2.69 1.15
N THR A 60 18.26 2.52 -0.11
CA THR A 60 16.87 2.52 -0.58
C THR A 60 16.23 1.15 -0.37
N LEU A 61 14.89 1.12 -0.33
CA LEU A 61 14.13 -0.14 -0.26
C LEU A 61 14.46 -1.05 -1.45
N ASN A 62 14.66 -0.48 -2.63
CA ASN A 62 15.01 -1.22 -3.84
C ASN A 62 16.38 -1.90 -3.71
N GLU A 63 17.37 -1.22 -3.16
CA GLU A 63 18.70 -1.77 -2.90
C GLU A 63 18.65 -2.88 -1.83
N LEU A 64 17.85 -2.69 -0.77
CA LEU A 64 17.62 -3.72 0.23
C LEU A 64 17.06 -4.99 -0.41
N LEU A 65 16.01 -4.86 -1.22
CA LEU A 65 15.35 -5.98 -1.88
C LEU A 65 16.20 -6.62 -2.99
N ALA A 66 17.01 -5.81 -3.69
CA ALA A 66 17.99 -6.30 -4.68
C ALA A 66 19.20 -7.00 -4.02
N GLY A 67 19.50 -6.66 -2.75
CA GLY A 67 20.71 -7.09 -2.07
C GLY A 67 21.99 -6.55 -2.70
N GLU A 68 21.92 -5.36 -3.32
CA GLU A 68 23.05 -4.69 -3.97
C GLU A 68 22.75 -3.20 -4.18
N PHE A 69 23.78 -2.38 -4.39
CA PHE A 69 23.62 -0.99 -4.83
C PHE A 69 23.04 -0.92 -6.24
N ILE A 70 22.11 -0.01 -6.44
CA ILE A 70 21.48 0.25 -7.74
C ILE A 70 21.92 1.64 -8.22
N PRO A 71 22.75 1.75 -9.27
CA PRO A 71 23.08 3.03 -9.88
C PRO A 71 21.83 3.74 -10.40
N ASP A 72 21.79 5.08 -10.30
CA ASP A 72 20.64 5.90 -10.71
C ASP A 72 20.15 5.65 -12.14
N GLU A 73 21.05 5.28 -13.05
CA GLU A 73 20.76 4.98 -14.45
C GLU A 73 19.85 3.74 -14.63
N ASN A 74 19.90 2.80 -13.68
CA ASN A 74 19.17 1.52 -13.75
C ASN A 74 18.01 1.44 -12.74
N LEU A 75 17.75 2.52 -11.99
CA LEU A 75 16.81 2.54 -10.88
C LEU A 75 15.39 2.18 -11.31
N LYS A 76 14.93 2.70 -12.45
CA LYS A 76 13.56 2.45 -12.97
C LYS A 76 13.32 1.01 -13.37
N GLU A 77 14.25 0.42 -14.09
CA GLU A 77 14.08 -0.92 -14.66
C GLU A 77 14.18 -2.00 -13.58
N LYS A 78 15.15 -1.86 -12.69
CA LYS A 78 15.36 -2.78 -11.56
C LYS A 78 14.30 -2.64 -10.48
N SER A 79 13.78 -1.43 -10.24
CA SER A 79 12.65 -1.17 -9.34
C SER A 79 11.38 -1.88 -9.80
N ASN A 80 11.07 -1.83 -11.09
CA ASN A 80 9.90 -2.51 -11.66
C ASN A 80 10.05 -4.04 -11.58
N GLN A 81 11.24 -4.56 -11.84
CA GLN A 81 11.52 -6.00 -11.78
C GLN A 81 11.40 -6.55 -10.34
N LEU A 82 11.95 -5.83 -9.35
CA LEU A 82 11.87 -6.20 -7.94
C LEU A 82 10.45 -6.13 -7.38
N LEU A 83 9.69 -5.10 -7.76
CA LEU A 83 8.26 -5.01 -7.42
C LEU A 83 7.48 -6.21 -7.96
N LEU A 84 7.74 -6.60 -9.21
CA LEU A 84 7.11 -7.76 -9.83
C LEU A 84 7.44 -9.04 -9.07
N GLU A 85 8.72 -9.25 -8.69
CA GLU A 85 9.14 -10.41 -7.90
C GLU A 85 8.50 -10.46 -6.51
N VAL A 86 8.43 -9.32 -5.80
CA VAL A 86 7.78 -9.23 -4.48
C VAL A 86 6.29 -9.53 -4.58
N VAL A 87 5.61 -8.95 -5.55
CA VAL A 87 4.17 -9.16 -5.79
C VAL A 87 3.90 -10.61 -6.19
N THR A 88 4.69 -11.19 -7.06
CA THR A 88 4.58 -12.60 -7.48
C THR A 88 4.82 -13.55 -6.29
N SER A 89 5.82 -13.26 -5.46
CA SER A 89 6.11 -14.05 -4.25
C SER A 89 4.99 -13.98 -3.19
N LEU A 90 4.30 -12.84 -3.08
CA LEU A 90 3.22 -12.64 -2.11
C LEU A 90 1.86 -13.19 -2.59
N LEU A 91 1.61 -13.19 -3.90
CA LEU A 91 0.31 -13.53 -4.48
C LEU A 91 0.24 -14.92 -5.14
N GLY A 92 1.39 -15.64 -5.25
CA GLY A 92 1.50 -16.92 -5.95
C GLY A 92 1.62 -16.77 -7.47
N GLU A 93 2.34 -17.70 -8.09
CA GLU A 93 2.72 -17.64 -9.52
C GLU A 93 1.54 -17.74 -10.49
N ASP A 94 0.40 -18.28 -10.07
CA ASP A 94 -0.72 -18.63 -10.97
C ASP A 94 -1.62 -17.47 -11.41
N ARG A 95 -1.32 -16.21 -11.05
CA ARG A 95 -2.22 -15.07 -11.29
C ARG A 95 -1.72 -13.99 -12.24
N TRP A 96 -0.50 -14.06 -12.74
CA TRP A 96 0.10 -13.00 -13.54
C TRP A 96 0.72 -13.50 -14.84
N GLU A 97 -0.12 -13.98 -15.76
CA GLU A 97 0.30 -13.99 -17.16
C GLU A 97 0.34 -12.54 -17.67
N ASN A 98 1.50 -12.13 -18.18
CA ASN A 98 1.68 -10.89 -18.92
C ASN A 98 0.80 -10.90 -20.18
N GLN A 99 -0.49 -10.65 -20.02
CA GLN A 99 -1.34 -10.31 -21.15
C GLN A 99 -1.04 -8.85 -21.51
N THR A 100 -0.10 -8.68 -22.42
CA THR A 100 0.01 -7.48 -23.25
C THR A 100 -1.17 -7.48 -24.24
N ASP A 101 -2.38 -7.37 -23.70
CA ASP A 101 -3.55 -7.22 -24.53
C ASP A 101 -3.67 -5.74 -24.88
N SER A 102 -3.28 -5.40 -26.11
CA SER A 102 -3.37 -4.04 -26.67
C SER A 102 -4.82 -3.54 -26.81
N SER A 103 -5.81 -4.36 -26.42
CA SER A 103 -7.24 -4.05 -26.38
C SER A 103 -7.78 -3.77 -24.97
N ALA A 104 -6.95 -3.84 -23.92
CA ALA A 104 -7.41 -3.66 -22.55
C ALA A 104 -7.90 -2.22 -22.33
N SER A 105 -9.17 -2.07 -21.96
CA SER A 105 -9.76 -0.76 -21.67
C SER A 105 -9.06 -0.09 -20.47
N SER A 106 -8.80 1.20 -20.57
CA SER A 106 -8.28 1.99 -19.48
C SER A 106 -9.30 2.07 -18.34
N VAL A 107 -8.84 1.79 -17.11
CA VAL A 107 -9.67 1.91 -15.91
C VAL A 107 -9.42 3.22 -15.17
N LEU A 108 -8.23 3.80 -15.32
CA LEU A 108 -7.87 5.07 -14.72
C LEU A 108 -7.04 5.88 -15.71
N LYS A 109 -7.46 7.13 -15.98
CA LYS A 109 -6.67 8.12 -16.72
C LYS A 109 -6.51 9.37 -15.90
N ILE A 110 -5.29 9.81 -15.75
CA ILE A 110 -4.93 11.04 -15.06
C ILE A 110 -4.21 11.95 -16.04
N LYS A 111 -4.66 13.18 -16.17
CA LYS A 111 -4.08 14.18 -17.07
C LYS A 111 -3.80 15.48 -16.33
N ASN A 112 -2.51 15.84 -16.28
CA ASN A 112 -2.01 17.11 -15.75
C ASN A 112 -2.55 17.43 -14.35
N ILE A 113 -2.67 16.41 -13.50
CA ILE A 113 -3.22 16.54 -12.16
C ILE A 113 -2.32 17.41 -11.29
N ARG A 114 -2.93 18.36 -10.61
CA ARG A 114 -2.27 19.29 -9.69
C ARG A 114 -3.06 19.38 -8.40
N LYS A 115 -2.35 19.50 -7.27
CA LYS A 115 -2.95 19.81 -5.97
C LYS A 115 -2.12 20.85 -5.25
N VAL A 116 -2.77 21.96 -4.95
CA VAL A 116 -2.21 23.05 -4.15
C VAL A 116 -3.06 23.20 -2.89
N TYR A 117 -2.41 23.23 -1.74
CA TYR A 117 -3.02 23.60 -0.47
C TYR A 117 -2.60 25.03 -0.14
N GLU A 118 -3.57 25.89 0.07
CA GLU A 118 -3.36 27.28 0.45
C GLU A 118 -3.85 27.49 1.89
N THR A 119 -2.98 28.05 2.70
CA THR A 119 -3.31 28.57 4.05
C THR A 119 -2.98 30.06 4.08
N GLU A 120 -3.42 30.78 5.10
CA GLU A 120 -3.16 32.22 5.23
C GLU A 120 -1.66 32.59 5.15
N SER A 121 -0.76 31.67 5.46
CA SER A 121 0.68 31.92 5.53
C SER A 121 1.52 31.10 4.54
N THR A 122 0.98 30.06 3.93
CA THR A 122 1.77 29.14 3.08
C THR A 122 0.96 28.61 1.91
N VAL A 123 1.65 28.45 0.77
CA VAL A 123 1.16 27.75 -0.41
C VAL A 123 2.02 26.52 -0.62
N THR A 124 1.42 25.35 -0.57
CA THR A 124 2.13 24.07 -0.75
C THR A 124 1.58 23.34 -1.96
N GLU A 125 2.42 23.17 -2.98
CA GLU A 125 2.08 22.36 -4.15
C GLU A 125 2.43 20.89 -3.86
N ALA A 126 1.43 20.11 -3.45
CA ALA A 126 1.60 18.72 -3.03
C ALA A 126 1.69 17.75 -4.22
N VAL A 127 1.05 18.05 -5.35
CA VAL A 127 1.11 17.27 -6.60
C VAL A 127 1.27 18.22 -7.76
N LYS A 128 2.28 17.95 -8.62
CA LYS A 128 2.68 18.79 -9.75
C LYS A 128 2.54 18.03 -11.04
N ASP A 129 1.58 18.43 -11.87
CA ASP A 129 1.45 18.03 -13.27
C ASP A 129 1.67 16.52 -13.55
N VAL A 130 0.97 15.68 -12.80
CA VAL A 130 1.09 14.22 -12.91
C VAL A 130 0.12 13.71 -13.98
N SER A 131 0.64 12.90 -14.92
CA SER A 131 -0.16 12.26 -15.97
C SER A 131 0.25 10.81 -16.12
N PHE A 132 -0.72 9.89 -16.09
CA PHE A 132 -0.53 8.47 -16.39
C PHE A 132 -1.87 7.79 -16.66
N GLU A 133 -1.79 6.56 -17.19
CA GLU A 133 -2.96 5.74 -17.49
C GLU A 133 -2.73 4.32 -16.94
N ILE A 134 -3.80 3.71 -16.41
CA ILE A 134 -3.79 2.33 -15.91
C ILE A 134 -4.87 1.56 -16.65
N THR A 135 -4.48 0.45 -17.25
CA THR A 135 -5.41 -0.49 -17.89
C THR A 135 -5.97 -1.48 -16.87
N LYS A 136 -7.14 -2.02 -17.17
CA LYS A 136 -7.83 -3.00 -16.32
C LYS A 136 -6.94 -4.21 -16.02
N GLY A 137 -6.99 -4.70 -14.76
CA GLY A 137 -6.21 -5.86 -14.32
C GLY A 137 -4.75 -5.57 -13.95
N ARG A 138 -4.30 -4.31 -14.02
CA ARG A 138 -2.94 -3.94 -13.62
C ARG A 138 -2.82 -3.67 -12.12
N PHE A 139 -1.71 -4.10 -11.56
CA PHE A 139 -1.23 -3.68 -10.23
C PHE A 139 -0.19 -2.58 -10.41
N VAL A 140 -0.37 -1.45 -9.72
CA VAL A 140 0.51 -0.29 -9.84
C VAL A 140 0.95 0.18 -8.47
N GLY A 141 2.25 0.36 -8.28
CA GLY A 141 2.85 0.92 -7.07
C GLY A 141 3.22 2.39 -7.26
N ILE A 142 2.79 3.26 -6.32
CA ILE A 142 3.21 4.67 -6.25
C ILE A 142 4.29 4.79 -5.17
N MET A 143 5.52 5.07 -5.58
CA MET A 143 6.67 5.16 -4.70
C MET A 143 7.26 6.56 -4.65
N GLY A 144 7.99 6.86 -3.59
CA GLY A 144 8.66 8.15 -3.39
C GLY A 144 8.93 8.45 -1.92
N ALA A 145 9.73 9.46 -1.63
CA ALA A 145 10.06 9.91 -0.28
C ALA A 145 8.82 10.30 0.54
N SER A 146 8.95 10.37 1.86
CA SER A 146 7.90 10.92 2.72
C SER A 146 7.59 12.37 2.29
N GLY A 147 6.32 12.75 2.27
CA GLY A 147 5.90 14.09 1.84
C GLY A 147 5.87 14.31 0.31
N SER A 148 6.19 13.32 -0.53
CA SER A 148 6.18 13.48 -2.00
C SER A 148 4.78 13.49 -2.65
N GLY A 149 3.70 13.59 -1.90
CA GLY A 149 2.34 13.72 -2.42
C GLY A 149 1.62 12.41 -2.75
N LYS A 150 2.20 11.23 -2.41
CA LYS A 150 1.58 9.92 -2.72
C LYS A 150 0.16 9.76 -2.15
N THR A 151 0.00 10.05 -0.88
CA THR A 151 -1.30 9.97 -0.21
C THR A 151 -2.28 11.00 -0.77
N THR A 152 -1.79 12.20 -1.10
CA THR A 152 -2.59 13.25 -1.76
C THR A 152 -3.10 12.78 -3.11
N LEU A 153 -2.23 12.18 -3.93
CA LEU A 153 -2.61 11.63 -5.23
C LEU A 153 -3.63 10.51 -5.09
N LEU A 154 -3.41 9.57 -4.16
CA LEU A 154 -4.37 8.48 -3.88
C LEU A 154 -5.72 9.02 -3.38
N ASN A 155 -5.73 10.04 -2.52
CA ASN A 155 -6.96 10.65 -2.04
C ASN A 155 -7.75 11.34 -3.17
N MET A 156 -7.07 11.96 -4.14
CA MET A 156 -7.73 12.53 -5.32
C MET A 156 -8.32 11.43 -6.22
N ILE A 157 -7.59 10.35 -6.47
CA ILE A 157 -8.09 9.18 -7.22
C ILE A 157 -9.28 8.54 -6.49
N ALA A 158 -9.20 8.43 -5.17
CA ALA A 158 -10.27 7.90 -4.32
C ALA A 158 -11.47 8.87 -4.17
N THR A 159 -11.42 10.04 -4.82
CA THR A 159 -12.44 11.10 -4.71
C THR A 159 -12.71 11.60 -3.28
N ILE A 160 -11.74 11.41 -2.37
CA ILE A 160 -11.77 11.91 -0.99
C ILE A 160 -11.35 13.38 -0.95
N ASP A 161 -10.40 13.75 -1.82
CA ASP A 161 -9.93 15.13 -2.00
C ASP A 161 -10.11 15.56 -3.45
N LYS A 162 -10.31 16.86 -3.67
CA LYS A 162 -10.47 17.43 -5.02
C LYS A 162 -9.14 17.92 -5.56
N ALA A 163 -8.87 17.62 -6.82
CA ALA A 163 -7.75 18.21 -7.54
C ALA A 163 -7.95 19.73 -7.69
N THR A 164 -6.86 20.50 -7.62
CA THR A 164 -6.87 21.93 -7.92
C THR A 164 -6.89 22.18 -9.43
N GLY A 165 -6.41 21.21 -10.22
CA GLY A 165 -6.42 21.26 -11.69
C GLY A 165 -6.11 19.91 -12.30
N GLY A 166 -6.33 19.80 -13.62
CA GLY A 166 -6.19 18.56 -14.36
C GLY A 166 -7.49 17.74 -14.40
N GLN A 167 -7.40 16.51 -14.90
CA GLN A 167 -8.56 15.61 -15.07
C GLN A 167 -8.25 14.21 -14.53
N ILE A 168 -9.25 13.61 -13.91
CA ILE A 168 -9.24 12.20 -13.49
C ILE A 168 -10.47 11.53 -14.09
N GLU A 169 -10.23 10.50 -14.91
CA GLU A 169 -11.26 9.63 -15.47
C GLU A 169 -11.10 8.23 -14.88
N ILE A 170 -12.18 7.70 -14.32
CA ILE A 170 -12.21 6.35 -13.72
C ILE A 170 -13.33 5.58 -14.40
N ASP A 171 -12.98 4.43 -14.98
CA ASP A 171 -13.93 3.54 -15.70
C ASP A 171 -14.77 4.31 -16.74
N GLY A 172 -14.15 5.26 -17.45
CA GLY A 172 -14.78 6.11 -18.46
C GLY A 172 -15.55 7.31 -17.91
N HIS A 173 -15.58 7.52 -16.59
CA HIS A 173 -16.29 8.65 -15.95
C HIS A 173 -15.31 9.75 -15.54
N ASP A 174 -15.51 10.96 -16.02
CA ASP A 174 -14.80 12.15 -15.52
C ASP A 174 -15.36 12.53 -14.14
N ILE A 175 -14.52 12.42 -13.10
CA ILE A 175 -14.94 12.71 -11.73
C ILE A 175 -14.90 14.19 -11.37
N ALA A 176 -14.26 15.05 -12.19
CA ALA A 176 -14.10 16.48 -11.88
C ALA A 176 -15.44 17.24 -11.91
N GLY A 177 -16.39 16.80 -12.73
CA GLY A 177 -17.70 17.41 -12.89
C GLY A 177 -18.78 16.91 -11.92
N LEU A 178 -18.49 15.92 -11.09
CA LEU A 178 -19.49 15.29 -10.22
C LEU A 178 -19.77 16.13 -8.97
N SER A 179 -21.05 16.16 -8.55
CA SER A 179 -21.44 16.73 -7.26
C SER A 179 -20.95 15.86 -6.09
N GLU A 180 -20.93 16.39 -4.86
CA GLU A 180 -20.53 15.60 -3.66
C GLU A 180 -21.39 14.35 -3.45
N ASN A 181 -22.69 14.44 -3.74
CA ASN A 181 -23.60 13.30 -3.65
C ASN A 181 -23.30 12.24 -4.70
N ASP A 182 -23.00 12.68 -5.94
CA ASP A 182 -22.63 11.79 -7.03
C ASP A 182 -21.28 11.14 -6.78
N LEU A 183 -20.30 11.89 -6.24
CA LEU A 183 -19.01 11.34 -5.80
C LEU A 183 -19.17 10.28 -4.70
N ALA A 184 -20.08 10.49 -3.75
CA ALA A 184 -20.36 9.50 -2.71
C ALA A 184 -20.97 8.22 -3.29
N SER A 185 -21.87 8.34 -4.27
CA SER A 185 -22.44 7.21 -4.99
C SER A 185 -21.39 6.50 -5.85
N PHE A 186 -20.56 7.27 -6.56
CA PHE A 186 -19.47 6.76 -7.37
C PHE A 186 -18.45 5.96 -6.53
N ARG A 187 -18.01 6.48 -5.37
CA ARG A 187 -17.13 5.74 -4.45
C ARG A 187 -17.73 4.40 -4.04
N ARG A 188 -19.02 4.37 -3.72
CA ARG A 188 -19.72 3.17 -3.27
C ARG A 188 -19.81 2.08 -4.36
N GLU A 189 -19.93 2.48 -5.62
CA GLU A 189 -20.18 1.57 -6.73
C GLU A 189 -18.90 1.14 -7.47
N HIS A 190 -17.94 2.05 -7.62
CA HIS A 190 -16.78 1.88 -8.51
C HIS A 190 -15.45 1.72 -7.78
N LEU A 191 -15.35 2.10 -6.49
CA LEU A 191 -14.08 2.11 -5.78
C LEU A 191 -14.09 1.19 -4.55
N GLY A 192 -12.93 0.56 -4.30
CA GLY A 192 -12.58 -0.04 -3.03
C GLY A 192 -11.36 0.67 -2.45
N PHE A 193 -11.38 0.99 -1.17
CA PHE A 193 -10.28 1.69 -0.52
C PHE A 193 -9.83 0.96 0.74
N VAL A 194 -8.52 0.77 0.89
CA VAL A 194 -7.90 0.24 2.10
C VAL A 194 -7.04 1.36 2.71
N PHE A 195 -7.42 1.82 3.89
CA PHE A 195 -6.75 2.91 4.58
C PHE A 195 -5.48 2.42 5.28
N GLN A 196 -4.50 3.30 5.41
CA GLN A 196 -3.29 3.06 6.19
C GLN A 196 -3.61 2.92 7.68
N GLU A 197 -4.50 3.78 8.20
CA GLU A 197 -5.12 3.63 9.52
C GLU A 197 -6.45 2.89 9.31
N TYR A 198 -6.70 1.89 10.10
CA TYR A 198 -7.76 0.90 9.89
C TYR A 198 -9.17 1.51 9.72
N ASN A 199 -9.41 2.73 10.18
CA ASN A 199 -10.67 3.47 10.11
C ASN A 199 -11.89 2.67 10.58
N LEU A 200 -11.67 1.80 11.57
CA LEU A 200 -12.74 1.04 12.21
C LEU A 200 -13.49 1.93 13.21
N LEU A 201 -14.79 1.73 13.31
CA LEU A 201 -15.62 2.37 14.31
C LEU A 201 -15.51 1.60 15.62
N ASP A 202 -14.86 2.18 16.63
CA ASP A 202 -14.61 1.55 17.93
C ASP A 202 -15.89 1.23 18.72
N THR A 203 -17.00 1.88 18.36
CA THR A 203 -18.33 1.65 18.95
C THR A 203 -19.08 0.47 18.35
N LEU A 204 -18.56 -0.11 17.28
CA LEU A 204 -19.11 -1.25 16.56
C LEU A 204 -18.20 -2.48 16.74
N THR A 205 -18.80 -3.66 16.83
CA THR A 205 -18.07 -4.93 16.76
C THR A 205 -17.42 -5.14 15.39
N VAL A 206 -16.51 -6.10 15.28
CA VAL A 206 -15.90 -6.51 14.00
C VAL A 206 -16.99 -6.89 12.99
N TYR A 207 -17.98 -7.67 13.41
CA TYR A 207 -19.13 -8.03 12.57
C TYR A 207 -19.85 -6.78 12.04
N GLU A 208 -20.17 -5.83 12.90
CA GLU A 208 -20.91 -4.61 12.54
C GLU A 208 -20.08 -3.68 11.64
N ASN A 209 -18.77 -3.57 11.87
CA ASN A 209 -17.87 -2.83 10.98
C ASN A 209 -17.87 -3.39 9.56
N ILE A 210 -17.80 -4.73 9.41
CA ILE A 210 -17.86 -5.39 8.08
C ILE A 210 -19.26 -5.26 7.48
N ALA A 211 -20.30 -5.47 8.28
CA ALA A 211 -21.70 -5.40 7.84
C ALA A 211 -22.11 -3.99 7.39
N LEU A 212 -21.50 -2.95 7.94
CA LEU A 212 -21.83 -1.55 7.65
C LEU A 212 -21.79 -1.23 6.16
N ALA A 213 -20.72 -1.66 5.47
CA ALA A 213 -20.56 -1.43 4.03
C ALA A 213 -21.67 -2.07 3.19
N LEU A 214 -22.12 -3.28 3.58
CA LEU A 214 -23.21 -3.99 2.92
C LEU A 214 -24.57 -3.38 3.25
N THR A 215 -24.74 -2.90 4.48
CA THR A 215 -25.96 -2.24 4.95
C THR A 215 -26.17 -0.91 4.22
N ILE A 216 -25.10 -0.11 4.02
CA ILE A 216 -25.14 1.12 3.22
C ILE A 216 -25.56 0.84 1.76
N LYS A 217 -25.19 -0.32 1.22
CA LYS A 217 -25.62 -0.78 -0.10
C LYS A 217 -27.05 -1.35 -0.12
N GLN A 218 -27.77 -1.30 1.00
CA GLN A 218 -29.14 -1.81 1.16
C GLN A 218 -29.28 -3.31 0.85
N ILE A 219 -28.23 -4.09 1.10
CA ILE A 219 -28.25 -5.55 0.94
C ILE A 219 -29.18 -6.16 2.02
N PRO A 220 -30.02 -7.16 1.68
CA PRO A 220 -30.89 -7.82 2.65
C PRO A 220 -30.13 -8.43 3.82
N LYS A 221 -30.69 -8.33 5.05
CA LYS A 221 -30.00 -8.75 6.29
C LYS A 221 -29.47 -10.19 6.26
N GLU A 222 -30.22 -11.11 5.70
CA GLU A 222 -29.81 -12.52 5.62
C GLU A 222 -28.57 -12.68 4.73
N THR A 223 -28.52 -11.96 3.61
CA THR A 223 -27.36 -11.94 2.71
C THR A 223 -26.15 -11.27 3.39
N VAL A 224 -26.36 -10.16 4.12
CA VAL A 224 -25.30 -9.50 4.89
C VAL A 224 -24.67 -10.48 5.88
N LYS A 225 -25.49 -11.19 6.67
CA LYS A 225 -25.01 -12.15 7.66
C LYS A 225 -24.15 -13.25 7.02
N GLN A 226 -24.65 -13.86 5.95
CA GLN A 226 -23.93 -14.93 5.26
C GLN A 226 -22.61 -14.41 4.67
N THR A 227 -22.64 -13.25 4.00
CA THR A 227 -21.45 -12.63 3.39
C THR A 227 -20.38 -12.32 4.43
N VAL A 228 -20.77 -11.75 5.59
CA VAL A 228 -19.81 -11.44 6.67
C VAL A 228 -19.15 -12.71 7.21
N ILE A 229 -19.93 -13.77 7.45
CA ILE A 229 -19.41 -15.05 7.95
C ILE A 229 -18.42 -15.65 6.94
N ASP A 230 -18.78 -15.68 5.66
CA ASP A 230 -17.94 -16.24 4.60
C ASP A 230 -16.63 -15.46 4.43
N LEU A 231 -16.70 -14.12 4.46
CA LEU A 231 -15.50 -13.27 4.40
C LEU A 231 -14.61 -13.45 5.64
N ALA A 232 -15.20 -13.48 6.82
CA ALA A 232 -14.46 -13.69 8.07
C ALA A 232 -13.76 -15.05 8.08
N GLY A 233 -14.40 -16.08 7.54
CA GLY A 233 -13.77 -17.40 7.37
C GLY A 233 -12.57 -17.37 6.43
N LYS A 234 -12.70 -16.71 5.28
CA LYS A 234 -11.59 -16.54 4.31
C LYS A 234 -10.41 -15.76 4.87
N LEU A 235 -10.67 -14.76 5.72
CA LEU A 235 -9.66 -13.92 6.34
C LEU A 235 -9.10 -14.49 7.66
N GLY A 236 -9.66 -15.59 8.17
CA GLY A 236 -9.26 -16.21 9.44
C GLY A 236 -9.54 -15.32 10.66
N ILE A 237 -10.70 -14.62 10.67
CA ILE A 237 -11.13 -13.71 11.73
C ILE A 237 -12.50 -14.07 12.32
N SER A 238 -13.02 -15.25 12.04
CA SER A 238 -14.35 -15.68 12.51
C SER A 238 -14.52 -15.63 14.03
N GLU A 239 -13.46 -15.94 14.78
CA GLU A 239 -13.47 -16.00 16.27
C GLU A 239 -13.59 -14.61 16.92
N ILE A 240 -13.31 -13.54 16.18
CA ILE A 240 -13.29 -12.17 16.71
C ILE A 240 -14.47 -11.32 16.26
N LEU A 241 -15.43 -11.88 15.53
CA LEU A 241 -16.57 -11.14 14.97
C LEU A 241 -17.38 -10.37 16.02
N ASN A 242 -17.49 -10.90 17.24
CA ASN A 242 -18.21 -10.27 18.35
C ASN A 242 -17.37 -9.36 19.21
N LYS A 243 -16.07 -9.19 18.90
CA LYS A 243 -15.16 -8.29 19.63
C LYS A 243 -15.21 -6.88 19.06
N PHE A 244 -14.83 -5.92 19.89
CA PHE A 244 -14.63 -4.54 19.46
C PHE A 244 -13.21 -4.32 18.92
N PRO A 245 -12.95 -3.29 18.08
CA PRO A 245 -11.63 -3.01 17.53
C PRO A 245 -10.51 -2.87 18.57
N TYR A 246 -10.80 -2.34 19.76
CA TYR A 246 -9.81 -2.20 20.83
C TYR A 246 -9.46 -3.53 21.54
N GLU A 247 -10.22 -4.60 21.31
CA GLU A 247 -9.99 -5.93 21.91
C GLU A 247 -9.16 -6.86 21.00
N ILE A 248 -8.78 -6.41 19.83
CA ILE A 248 -8.10 -7.22 18.82
C ILE A 248 -6.71 -6.68 18.48
N SER A 249 -5.82 -7.55 18.01
CA SER A 249 -4.44 -7.17 17.63
C SER A 249 -4.41 -6.32 16.35
N GLY A 250 -3.31 -5.58 16.13
CA GLY A 250 -3.10 -4.78 14.93
C GLY A 250 -3.22 -5.61 13.63
N GLY A 251 -2.64 -6.81 13.60
CA GLY A 251 -2.75 -7.70 12.44
C GLY A 251 -4.17 -8.24 12.22
N GLN A 252 -4.99 -8.38 13.28
CA GLN A 252 -6.41 -8.73 13.16
C GLN A 252 -7.24 -7.54 12.65
N ARG A 253 -6.90 -6.30 13.06
CA ARG A 253 -7.55 -5.08 12.52
C ARG A 253 -7.27 -4.86 11.04
N GLN A 254 -6.11 -5.29 10.56
CA GLN A 254 -5.72 -5.13 9.16
C GLN A 254 -6.44 -6.10 8.21
N ARG A 255 -6.87 -7.25 8.70
CA ARG A 255 -7.64 -8.24 7.94
C ARG A 255 -9.10 -7.87 7.82
#